data_e97f385bf9d8f51ef92db50a9ffa1fa5
#
_entry.id   e97f385bf9d8f51ef92db50a9ffa1fa5
#
_cell.length_a   1.000
_cell.length_b   1.000
_cell.length_c   1.000
_cell.angle_alpha   90.00
_cell.angle_beta   90.00
_cell.angle_gamma   90.00
#
_symmetry.space_group_name_H-M   'P 1'
#
loop_
_entity.id
_entity.type
_entity.pdbx_description
1 polymer ?
#
loop_
_entity_poly.entity_id
_entity_poly.type
_entity_poly.pdbx_seq_one_letter_code
_entity_poly.pdbx_strand_id
1 'polypeptide(L)'
;MSNKEQTLSIIKPDAVERSLENEIKEMFKNNGFSILKEKKIQIEKSEAEKFYKVHETKPFYNDLCEYLSSGPIVVMILQKENAVKGNRELMGATNPKDAKEGTIRKKYGISIDKNSVHGSDSIDNAKIEIDFFFKD
;
A
#
# COMPACT_ATOMS: atom_id res chain seq x y z
N MET A 1 19.89 12.95 -15.65
CA MET A 1 18.76 13.34 -14.80
C MET A 1 18.02 12.12 -14.32
N SER A 2 17.83 12.03 -13.04
CA SER A 2 17.09 10.91 -12.49
C SER A 2 15.59 11.15 -12.66
N ASN A 3 14.91 10.19 -13.26
CA ASN A 3 13.47 10.23 -13.41
C ASN A 3 12.82 9.58 -12.19
N LYS A 4 12.96 10.24 -11.05
CA LYS A 4 12.39 9.72 -9.83
C LYS A 4 10.88 9.88 -9.82
N GLU A 5 10.21 8.79 -9.57
CA GLU A 5 8.77 8.69 -9.56
C GLU A 5 8.29 8.42 -8.15
N GLN A 6 7.14 8.94 -7.81
CA GLN A 6 6.55 8.72 -6.49
C GLN A 6 5.36 7.79 -6.60
N THR A 7 5.17 6.96 -5.58
CA THR A 7 3.99 6.12 -5.45
C THR A 7 3.52 6.13 -4.00
N LEU A 8 2.24 5.86 -3.80
CA LEU A 8 1.70 5.72 -2.45
C LEU A 8 1.77 4.25 -2.03
N SER A 9 2.20 4.03 -0.80
CA SER A 9 2.15 2.70 -0.19
C SER A 9 1.39 2.77 1.12
N ILE A 10 0.61 1.74 1.40
CA ILE A 10 -0.07 1.60 2.68
C ILE A 10 0.32 0.25 3.26
N ILE A 11 0.78 0.26 4.52
CA ILE A 11 0.92 -0.95 5.31
C ILE A 11 -0.43 -1.15 5.98
N LYS A 12 -1.11 -2.23 5.64
CA LYS A 12 -2.50 -2.48 6.03
C LYS A 12 -2.61 -2.97 7.48
N PRO A 13 -3.83 -2.94 8.05
CA PRO A 13 -4.01 -3.30 9.47
C PRO A 13 -3.48 -4.68 9.85
N ASP A 14 -3.57 -5.68 8.97
CA ASP A 14 -3.07 -7.02 9.30
C ASP A 14 -1.56 -7.02 9.57
N ALA A 15 -0.80 -6.23 8.83
CA ALA A 15 0.64 -6.14 9.03
C ALA A 15 0.99 -5.26 10.23
N VAL A 16 0.26 -4.15 10.41
CA VAL A 16 0.48 -3.27 11.57
C VAL A 16 0.18 -4.03 12.87
N GLU A 17 -0.91 -4.78 12.89
CA GLU A 17 -1.29 -5.59 14.06
C GLU A 17 -0.20 -6.58 14.45
N ARG A 18 0.50 -7.13 13.46
CA ARG A 18 1.60 -8.08 13.69
C ARG A 18 2.96 -7.41 13.87
N SER A 19 2.96 -6.07 13.94
CA SER A 19 4.18 -5.27 14.14
C SER A 19 5.22 -5.47 13.04
N LEU A 20 4.76 -5.55 11.80
CA LEU A 20 5.62 -5.80 10.64
C LEU A 20 6.08 -4.52 9.93
N GLU A 21 5.71 -3.34 10.43
CA GLU A 21 6.02 -2.07 9.76
C GLU A 21 7.52 -1.93 9.45
N ASN A 22 8.36 -2.21 10.43
CA ASN A 22 9.81 -2.01 10.27
C ASN A 22 10.39 -3.00 9.25
N GLU A 23 9.97 -4.25 9.29
CA GLU A 23 10.42 -5.27 8.33
C GLU A 23 10.02 -4.90 6.92
N ILE A 24 8.79 -4.44 6.73
CA ILE A 24 8.30 -4.03 5.40
C ILE A 24 9.04 -2.79 4.91
N LYS A 25 9.27 -1.80 5.79
CA LYS A 25 10.05 -0.61 5.43
C LYS A 25 11.47 -0.99 5.01
N GLU A 26 12.08 -1.94 5.72
CA GLU A 26 13.42 -2.43 5.37
C GLU A 26 13.43 -3.06 3.96
N MET A 27 12.39 -3.79 3.60
CA MET A 27 12.29 -4.36 2.27
C MET A 27 12.27 -3.27 1.20
N PHE A 28 11.54 -2.17 1.44
CA PHE A 28 11.55 -1.05 0.51
C PHE A 28 12.94 -0.44 0.38
N LYS A 29 13.60 -0.17 1.51
CA LYS A 29 14.95 0.42 1.50
C LYS A 29 15.96 -0.48 0.81
N ASN A 30 15.89 -1.78 1.07
CA ASN A 30 16.80 -2.76 0.46
C ASN A 30 16.59 -2.89 -1.05
N ASN A 31 15.45 -2.45 -1.55
CA ASN A 31 15.14 -2.48 -2.99
C ASN A 31 15.22 -1.10 -3.65
N GLY A 32 15.92 -0.16 -3.01
CA GLY A 32 16.25 1.14 -3.60
C GLY A 32 15.18 2.21 -3.45
N PHE A 33 14.13 1.97 -2.66
CA PHE A 33 13.11 2.99 -2.41
C PHE A 33 13.54 3.95 -1.31
N SER A 34 13.25 5.24 -1.51
CA SER A 34 13.35 6.24 -0.46
C SER A 34 11.95 6.48 0.09
N ILE A 35 11.83 6.52 1.41
CA ILE A 35 10.56 6.86 2.07
C ILE A 35 10.61 8.36 2.34
N LEU A 36 9.85 9.14 1.55
CA LEU A 36 9.89 10.59 1.65
C LEU A 36 9.05 11.12 2.79
N LYS A 37 7.89 10.51 3.00
CA LYS A 37 6.98 10.88 4.08
C LYS A 37 6.29 9.61 4.55
N GLU A 38 5.95 9.58 5.83
CA GLU A 38 5.15 8.49 6.38
C GLU A 38 4.34 9.01 7.56
N LYS A 39 3.19 8.39 7.78
CA LYS A 39 2.41 8.64 8.99
C LYS A 39 1.59 7.41 9.33
N LYS A 40 1.42 7.18 10.62
CA LYS A 40 0.58 6.09 11.15
C LYS A 40 -0.74 6.70 11.59
N ILE A 41 -1.82 6.25 10.98
CA ILE A 41 -3.15 6.81 11.22
C ILE A 41 -4.18 5.69 11.25
N GLN A 42 -5.35 5.99 11.80
CA GLN A 42 -6.52 5.15 11.63
C GLN A 42 -7.60 5.99 10.98
N ILE A 43 -8.10 5.54 9.84
CA ILE A 43 -9.11 6.27 9.09
C ILE A 43 -10.50 5.73 9.43
N GLU A 44 -11.52 6.56 9.18
CA GLU A 44 -12.90 6.12 9.32
C GLU A 44 -13.34 5.40 8.04
N LYS A 45 -14.38 4.58 8.15
CA LYS A 45 -14.91 3.86 7.00
C LYS A 45 -15.29 4.81 5.87
N SER A 46 -15.84 5.99 6.19
CA SER A 46 -16.20 6.99 5.18
C SER A 46 -14.99 7.46 4.37
N GLU A 47 -13.82 7.55 5.01
CA GLU A 47 -12.59 7.91 4.32
C GLU A 47 -12.11 6.77 3.43
N ALA A 48 -12.20 5.54 3.90
CA ALA A 48 -11.86 4.37 3.10
C ALA A 48 -12.77 4.26 1.88
N GLU A 49 -14.04 4.57 2.02
CA GLU A 49 -15.00 4.60 0.92
C GLU A 49 -14.60 5.61 -0.15
N LYS A 50 -14.12 6.77 0.26
CA LYS A 50 -13.61 7.78 -0.69
C LYS A 50 -12.35 7.31 -1.40
N PHE A 51 -11.45 6.69 -0.66
CA PHE A 51 -10.20 6.19 -1.20
C PHE A 51 -10.44 5.10 -2.25
N TYR A 52 -11.37 4.18 -1.97
CA TYR A 52 -11.68 3.07 -2.86
C TYR A 52 -12.86 3.34 -3.79
N LYS A 53 -13.24 4.60 -3.98
CA LYS A 53 -14.43 4.96 -4.77
C LYS A 53 -14.45 4.33 -6.16
N VAL A 54 -13.30 4.15 -6.79
CA VAL A 54 -13.19 3.52 -8.10
C VAL A 54 -13.70 2.06 -8.10
N HIS A 55 -13.80 1.46 -6.92
CA HIS A 55 -14.26 0.08 -6.74
C HIS A 55 -15.69 -0.01 -6.18
N GLU A 56 -16.42 1.12 -6.09
CA GLU A 56 -17.71 1.17 -5.38
C GLU A 56 -18.79 0.23 -5.95
N THR A 57 -18.67 -0.16 -7.22
CA THR A 57 -19.61 -1.08 -7.84
C THR A 57 -19.24 -2.55 -7.67
N LYS A 58 -18.08 -2.83 -7.08
CA LYS A 58 -17.59 -4.21 -6.94
C LYS A 58 -18.11 -4.85 -5.66
N PRO A 59 -18.40 -6.18 -5.69
CA PRO A 59 -18.96 -6.85 -4.52
C PRO A 59 -18.08 -6.81 -3.27
N PHE A 60 -16.76 -6.71 -3.44
CA PHE A 60 -15.83 -6.68 -2.32
C PHE A 60 -15.59 -5.27 -1.75
N TYR A 61 -16.21 -4.24 -2.33
CA TYR A 61 -15.97 -2.84 -1.93
C TYR A 61 -16.21 -2.59 -0.44
N ASN A 62 -17.35 -3.03 0.08
CA ASN A 62 -17.67 -2.80 1.48
C ASN A 62 -16.65 -3.46 2.41
N ASP A 63 -16.27 -4.70 2.10
CA ASP A 63 -15.29 -5.43 2.92
C ASP A 63 -13.92 -4.77 2.88
N LEU A 64 -13.49 -4.27 1.72
CA LEU A 64 -12.25 -3.52 1.58
C LEU A 64 -12.25 -2.28 2.47
N CYS A 65 -13.35 -1.53 2.45
CA CYS A 65 -13.45 -0.29 3.23
C CYS A 65 -13.48 -0.58 4.73
N GLU A 66 -14.23 -1.58 5.15
CA GLU A 66 -14.27 -1.99 6.55
C GLU A 66 -12.90 -2.44 7.02
N TYR A 67 -12.22 -3.23 6.21
CA TYR A 67 -10.92 -3.75 6.58
C TYR A 67 -9.89 -2.63 6.72
N LEU A 68 -9.80 -1.73 5.74
CA LEU A 68 -8.80 -0.66 5.77
C LEU A 68 -9.00 0.26 6.99
N SER A 69 -10.24 0.45 7.41
CA SER A 69 -10.57 1.31 8.56
C SER A 69 -10.60 0.56 9.88
N SER A 70 -10.35 -0.74 9.88
CA SER A 70 -10.50 -1.58 11.09
C SER A 70 -9.39 -1.39 12.13
N GLY A 71 -8.28 -0.80 11.74
CA GLY A 71 -7.15 -0.59 12.65
C GLY A 71 -6.16 0.39 12.06
N PRO A 72 -5.08 0.69 12.78
CA PRO A 72 -4.06 1.60 12.28
C PRO A 72 -3.41 1.12 11.00
N ILE A 73 -3.07 2.07 10.13
CA ILE A 73 -2.33 1.84 8.90
C ILE A 73 -1.14 2.79 8.85
N VAL A 74 -0.14 2.44 8.06
CA VAL A 74 0.99 3.34 7.80
C VAL A 74 0.93 3.73 6.33
N VAL A 75 0.76 5.03 6.07
CA VAL A 75 0.76 5.54 4.69
C VAL A 75 2.11 6.20 4.41
N MET A 76 2.65 5.95 3.23
CA MET A 76 4.00 6.39 2.87
C MET A 76 4.05 6.89 1.44
N ILE A 77 4.88 7.91 1.22
CA ILE A 77 5.28 8.28 -0.14
C ILE A 77 6.64 7.63 -0.40
N LEU A 78 6.68 6.74 -1.39
CA LEU A 78 7.91 6.08 -1.81
C LEU A 78 8.41 6.71 -3.09
N GLN A 79 9.73 6.85 -3.21
CA GLN A 79 10.35 7.42 -4.39
C GLN A 79 11.46 6.52 -4.92
N LYS A 80 11.46 6.34 -6.23
CA LYS A 80 12.44 5.54 -6.94
C LYS A 80 12.21 5.72 -8.44
N GLU A 81 13.21 5.44 -9.26
CA GLU A 81 12.98 5.33 -10.69
C GLU A 81 11.99 4.19 -10.95
N ASN A 82 10.94 4.48 -11.73
CA ASN A 82 9.84 3.51 -11.98
C ASN A 82 9.18 3.00 -10.69
N ALA A 83 8.90 3.92 -9.76
CA ALA A 83 8.42 3.54 -8.43
C ALA A 83 7.11 2.74 -8.44
N VAL A 84 6.14 3.12 -9.29
CA VAL A 84 4.86 2.41 -9.35
C VAL A 84 5.07 0.96 -9.75
N LYS A 85 5.79 0.74 -10.86
CA LYS A 85 6.06 -0.62 -11.35
C LYS A 85 6.92 -1.40 -10.35
N GLY A 86 7.98 -0.78 -9.86
CA GLY A 86 8.90 -1.42 -8.92
C GLY A 86 8.21 -1.82 -7.63
N ASN A 87 7.32 -0.97 -7.11
CA ASN A 87 6.57 -1.30 -5.92
C ASN A 87 5.61 -2.46 -6.15
N ARG A 88 4.91 -2.48 -7.29
CA ARG A 88 4.02 -3.59 -7.60
C ARG A 88 4.76 -4.92 -7.70
N GLU A 89 5.96 -4.90 -8.28
CA GLU A 89 6.80 -6.10 -8.35
C GLU A 89 7.25 -6.55 -6.95
N LEU A 90 7.65 -5.60 -6.11
CA LEU A 90 8.08 -5.93 -4.74
C LEU A 90 6.92 -6.41 -3.87
N MET A 91 5.72 -5.83 -4.04
CA MET A 91 4.54 -6.28 -3.31
C MET A 91 4.14 -7.71 -3.68
N GLY A 92 4.25 -8.05 -4.96
CA GLY A 92 3.85 -9.35 -5.46
C GLY A 92 2.37 -9.40 -5.83
N ALA A 93 1.92 -10.57 -6.26
CA ALA A 93 0.53 -10.77 -6.68
C ALA A 93 -0.45 -10.47 -5.55
N THR A 94 -1.64 -9.99 -5.93
CA THR A 94 -2.69 -9.62 -4.97
C THR A 94 -3.03 -10.79 -4.03
N ASN A 95 -3.11 -12.00 -4.57
CA ASN A 95 -3.26 -13.18 -3.75
C ASN A 95 -1.87 -13.66 -3.32
N PRO A 96 -1.59 -13.71 -2.00
CA PRO A 96 -0.27 -14.14 -1.52
C PRO A 96 0.16 -15.53 -1.99
N LYS A 97 -0.79 -16.42 -2.25
CA LYS A 97 -0.48 -17.75 -2.76
C LYS A 97 0.16 -17.72 -4.14
N ASP A 98 -0.19 -16.70 -4.94
CA ASP A 98 0.32 -16.54 -6.30
C ASP A 98 1.56 -15.65 -6.35
N ALA A 99 1.94 -15.04 -5.23
CA ALA A 99 3.08 -14.14 -5.17
C ALA A 99 4.40 -14.90 -5.21
N LYS A 100 5.38 -14.31 -5.88
CA LYS A 100 6.71 -14.92 -5.99
C LYS A 100 7.49 -14.79 -4.69
N GLU A 101 8.43 -15.72 -4.50
CA GLU A 101 9.35 -15.64 -3.37
C GLU A 101 10.09 -14.31 -3.37
N GLY A 102 10.31 -13.75 -2.20
CA GLY A 102 11.00 -12.47 -2.04
C GLY A 102 10.07 -11.27 -2.08
N THR A 103 8.79 -11.46 -2.36
CA THR A 103 7.82 -10.36 -2.35
C THR A 103 7.22 -10.20 -0.95
N ILE A 104 6.70 -8.98 -0.69
CA ILE A 104 6.10 -8.66 0.59
C ILE A 104 4.90 -9.55 0.87
N ARG A 105 4.03 -9.71 -0.11
CA ARG A 105 2.81 -10.51 0.05
C ARG A 105 3.09 -11.98 0.23
N LYS A 106 4.10 -12.51 -0.46
CA LYS A 106 4.49 -13.91 -0.25
C LYS A 106 4.99 -14.13 1.17
N LYS A 107 5.74 -13.20 1.69
CA LYS A 107 6.34 -13.32 3.02
C LYS A 107 5.35 -13.06 4.15
N TYR A 108 4.49 -12.06 4.00
CA TYR A 108 3.64 -11.59 5.09
C TYR A 108 2.14 -11.66 4.84
N GLY A 109 1.71 -11.78 3.60
CA GLY A 109 0.29 -11.80 3.27
C GLY A 109 -0.41 -13.03 3.83
N ILE A 110 -1.63 -12.85 4.33
CA ILE A 110 -2.43 -13.92 4.92
C ILE A 110 -3.43 -14.44 3.89
N SER A 111 -4.12 -13.54 3.20
CA SER A 111 -5.14 -13.88 2.22
C SER A 111 -5.22 -12.78 1.18
N ILE A 112 -6.08 -12.94 0.19
CA ILE A 112 -6.27 -11.94 -0.85
C ILE A 112 -6.76 -10.59 -0.28
N ASP A 113 -7.52 -10.65 0.81
CA ASP A 113 -8.01 -9.44 1.49
C ASP A 113 -6.99 -8.88 2.48
N LYS A 114 -6.32 -9.76 3.20
CA LYS A 114 -5.31 -9.41 4.21
C LYS A 114 -3.92 -9.65 3.64
N ASN A 115 -3.59 -8.86 2.63
CA ASN A 115 -2.35 -9.05 1.87
C ASN A 115 -1.25 -8.04 2.22
N SER A 116 -1.35 -7.44 3.38
CA SER A 116 -0.32 -6.65 4.08
C SER A 116 -0.05 -5.26 3.53
N VAL A 117 -0.07 -5.05 2.22
CA VAL A 117 0.30 -3.76 1.62
C VAL A 117 -0.58 -3.39 0.45
N HIS A 118 -0.67 -2.08 0.21
CA HIS A 118 -1.30 -1.49 -0.96
C HIS A 118 -0.27 -0.60 -1.65
N GLY A 119 -0.31 -0.56 -2.96
CA GLY A 119 0.48 0.39 -3.75
C GLY A 119 -0.34 0.89 -4.92
N SER A 120 -0.04 2.11 -5.36
CA SER A 120 -0.74 2.69 -6.51
C SER A 120 -0.50 1.86 -7.76
N ASP A 121 -1.49 1.78 -8.63
CA ASP A 121 -1.42 0.97 -9.85
C ASP A 121 -1.01 1.75 -11.10
N SER A 122 -0.92 3.06 -10.99
CA SER A 122 -0.49 3.93 -12.10
C SER A 122 0.06 5.23 -11.56
N ILE A 123 0.76 5.97 -12.42
CA ILE A 123 1.30 7.29 -12.07
C ILE A 123 0.16 8.26 -11.72
N ASP A 124 -0.91 8.22 -12.51
CA ASP A 124 -2.07 9.10 -12.27
C ASP A 124 -2.74 8.79 -10.94
N ASN A 125 -2.96 7.50 -10.65
CA ASN A 125 -3.54 7.11 -9.37
C ASN A 125 -2.61 7.40 -8.21
N ALA A 126 -1.30 7.30 -8.40
CA ALA A 126 -0.33 7.64 -7.37
C ALA A 126 -0.51 9.10 -6.93
N LYS A 127 -0.66 10.02 -7.88
CA LYS A 127 -0.86 11.44 -7.56
C LYS A 127 -2.14 11.65 -6.76
N ILE A 128 -3.23 11.01 -7.18
CA ILE A 128 -4.53 11.11 -6.49
C ILE A 128 -4.43 10.57 -5.07
N GLU A 129 -3.81 9.41 -4.91
CA GLU A 129 -3.70 8.75 -3.61
C GLU A 129 -2.76 9.50 -2.67
N ILE A 130 -1.66 10.03 -3.18
CA ILE A 130 -0.74 10.85 -2.39
C ILE A 130 -1.45 12.10 -1.89
N ASP A 131 -2.18 12.79 -2.77
CA ASP A 131 -2.93 13.98 -2.39
C ASP A 131 -4.00 13.66 -1.34
N PHE A 132 -4.61 12.49 -1.45
CA PHE A 132 -5.65 12.07 -0.50
C PHE A 132 -5.11 12.00 0.94
N PHE A 133 -3.93 11.44 1.12
CA PHE A 133 -3.37 11.24 2.46
C PHE A 133 -2.41 12.33 2.92
N PHE A 134 -1.77 13.02 2.02
CA PHE A 134 -0.71 14.00 2.33
C PHE A 134 -1.02 15.40 1.81
N LYS A 135 -2.27 15.73 1.69
CA LYS A 135 -2.70 17.05 1.25
C LYS A 135 -2.56 18.01 2.42
N ASP A 136 -1.65 18.92 2.29
CA ASP A 136 -1.45 20.01 3.25
C ASP A 136 -1.90 21.33 2.67
#